data_1601bdb3086e0c94ed8544d45bda27d0
#
_entry.id   1601bdb3086e0c94ed8544d45bda27d0
#
_cell.length_a   1.000
_cell.length_b   1.000
_cell.length_c   1.000
_cell.angle_alpha   90.00
_cell.angle_beta   90.00
_cell.angle_gamma   90.00
#
_symmetry.space_group_name_H-M   'P 1'
#
loop_
_entity.id
_entity.type
_entity.pdbx_description
1 polymer ?
#
loop_
_entity_poly.entity_id
_entity_poly.type
_entity_poly.pdbx_seq_one_letter_code
_entity_poly.pdbx_strand_id
1 'polypeptide(L)'
;HNGLTYEETLEQLKQHYDGYHFSINSEDIFNPYSIINALDDKEFNSYWFTSGTPTFLIELMQQKNLDMMDLNDIWARAKRFDVPTETITDPVPVLFQSGYLTIKGYDKQLGMYYLSFPNQEVRQGFSESLCQYYTPSEVGELDAIVYAYKKNVLINDDMGAFMPHLKA
;
A
#
# COMPACT_ATOMS: atom_id res chain seq x y z
N HIS A 1 14.50 -20.33 -2.60
CA HIS A 1 14.23 -19.43 -1.46
C HIS A 1 13.87 -20.25 -0.22
N ASN A 2 14.74 -20.26 0.81
CA ASN A 2 14.45 -20.72 2.19
C ASN A 2 13.59 -22.00 2.35
N GLY A 3 13.76 -22.99 1.47
CA GLY A 3 13.02 -24.28 1.52
C GLY A 3 11.67 -24.27 0.77
N LEU A 4 11.30 -23.18 0.12
CA LEU A 4 10.08 -23.11 -0.72
C LEU A 4 10.30 -23.81 -2.07
N THR A 5 9.25 -24.40 -2.60
CA THR A 5 9.21 -24.88 -3.98
C THR A 5 9.19 -23.72 -4.98
N TYR A 6 9.30 -24.03 -6.27
CA TYR A 6 9.20 -23.01 -7.32
C TYR A 6 7.82 -22.34 -7.33
N GLU A 7 6.75 -23.12 -7.22
CA GLU A 7 5.38 -22.65 -7.22
C GLU A 7 5.10 -21.77 -5.99
N GLU A 8 5.54 -22.18 -4.81
CA GLU A 8 5.39 -21.39 -3.59
C GLU A 8 6.18 -20.08 -3.67
N THR A 9 7.40 -20.11 -4.21
CA THR A 9 8.22 -18.92 -4.42
C THR A 9 7.53 -17.94 -5.39
N LEU A 10 6.99 -18.45 -6.51
CA LEU A 10 6.30 -17.63 -7.49
C LEU A 10 5.04 -16.99 -6.92
N GLU A 11 4.28 -17.74 -6.12
CA GLU A 11 3.08 -17.21 -5.44
C GLU A 11 3.45 -16.09 -4.46
N GLN A 12 4.50 -16.26 -3.66
CA GLN A 12 4.99 -15.24 -2.75
C GLN A 12 5.48 -14.00 -3.50
N LEU A 13 6.22 -14.16 -4.61
CA LEU A 13 6.65 -13.04 -5.44
C LEU A 13 5.45 -12.25 -6.00
N LYS A 14 4.41 -12.96 -6.45
CA LYS A 14 3.19 -12.30 -6.94
C LYS A 14 2.49 -11.51 -5.85
N GLN A 15 2.27 -12.11 -4.68
CA GLN A 15 1.61 -11.43 -3.55
C GLN A 15 2.35 -10.18 -3.09
N HIS A 16 3.70 -10.23 -3.09
CA HIS A 16 4.52 -9.14 -2.59
C HIS A 16 4.77 -8.04 -3.62
N TYR A 17 4.97 -8.36 -4.90
CA TYR A 17 5.55 -7.43 -5.86
C TYR A 17 4.78 -7.26 -7.16
N ASP A 18 3.75 -8.07 -7.41
CA ASP A 18 2.87 -7.97 -8.58
C ASP A 18 1.68 -7.04 -8.32
N GLY A 19 0.79 -6.93 -9.29
CA GLY A 19 -0.51 -6.29 -9.11
C GLY A 19 -0.57 -4.82 -9.48
N TYR A 20 0.46 -4.24 -10.09
CA TYR A 20 0.35 -2.92 -10.73
C TYR A 20 -0.46 -3.03 -12.01
N HIS A 21 -1.52 -2.25 -12.09
CA HIS A 21 -2.49 -2.28 -13.17
C HIS A 21 -2.76 -0.86 -13.66
N PHE A 22 -2.36 -0.56 -14.90
CA PHE A 22 -2.39 0.80 -15.43
C PHE A 22 -3.60 1.08 -16.33
N SER A 23 -4.31 0.04 -16.76
CA SER A 23 -5.56 0.17 -17.51
C SER A 23 -6.48 -1.03 -17.30
N ILE A 24 -7.78 -0.89 -17.55
CA ILE A 24 -8.79 -1.94 -17.36
C ILE A 24 -8.44 -3.25 -18.11
N ASN A 25 -7.73 -3.14 -19.23
CA ASN A 25 -7.42 -4.26 -20.12
C ASN A 25 -5.94 -4.69 -20.05
N SER A 26 -5.13 -4.12 -19.14
CA SER A 26 -3.75 -4.57 -18.96
C SER A 26 -3.69 -5.79 -18.04
N GLU A 27 -2.63 -6.57 -18.16
CA GLU A 27 -2.26 -7.56 -17.16
C GLU A 27 -1.59 -6.87 -15.97
N ASP A 28 -1.58 -7.53 -14.82
CA ASP A 28 -0.82 -7.10 -13.67
C ASP A 28 0.68 -7.12 -13.98
N ILE A 29 1.39 -6.15 -13.46
CA ILE A 29 2.82 -5.96 -13.71
C ILE A 29 3.56 -5.95 -12.38
N PHE A 30 4.65 -6.70 -12.33
CA PHE A 30 5.59 -6.68 -11.21
C PHE A 30 6.30 -5.33 -11.09
N ASN A 31 6.63 -4.94 -9.85
CA ASN A 31 7.63 -3.91 -9.62
C ASN A 31 9.02 -4.47 -9.98
N PRO A 32 9.67 -3.99 -11.06
CA PRO A 32 10.94 -4.57 -11.52
C PRO A 32 12.07 -4.41 -10.49
N TYR A 33 12.09 -3.29 -9.78
CA TYR A 33 13.10 -3.02 -8.75
C TYR A 33 12.97 -4.00 -7.58
N SER A 34 11.77 -4.16 -7.04
CA SER A 34 11.52 -5.01 -5.89
C SER A 34 11.76 -6.48 -6.20
N ILE A 35 11.30 -6.96 -7.38
CA ILE A 35 11.47 -8.37 -7.74
C ILE A 35 12.94 -8.74 -7.98
N ILE A 36 13.75 -7.84 -8.58
CA ILE A 36 15.18 -8.08 -8.80
C ILE A 36 15.89 -8.20 -7.46
N ASN A 37 15.65 -7.28 -6.51
CA ASN A 37 16.26 -7.33 -5.19
C ASN A 37 15.80 -8.58 -4.40
N ALA A 38 14.52 -8.93 -4.44
CA ALA A 38 13.99 -10.12 -3.78
C ALA A 38 14.63 -11.42 -4.31
N LEU A 39 14.92 -11.49 -5.61
CA LEU A 39 15.60 -12.63 -6.21
C LEU A 39 17.09 -12.68 -5.84
N ASP A 40 17.76 -11.52 -5.73
CA ASP A 40 19.16 -11.43 -5.36
C ASP A 40 19.38 -11.76 -3.88
N ASP A 41 18.64 -11.11 -3.00
CA ASP A 41 18.73 -11.32 -1.55
C ASP A 41 18.12 -12.66 -1.11
N LYS A 42 17.24 -13.24 -1.91
CA LYS A 42 16.41 -14.43 -1.58
C LYS A 42 15.50 -14.21 -0.37
N GLU A 43 15.03 -13.00 -0.19
CA GLU A 43 14.12 -12.58 0.87
C GLU A 43 12.94 -11.79 0.30
N PHE A 44 11.83 -11.75 1.08
CA PHE A 44 10.63 -10.99 0.73
C PHE A 44 10.57 -9.75 1.63
N ASN A 45 11.26 -8.67 1.22
CA ASN A 45 11.35 -7.41 1.95
C ASN A 45 10.66 -6.27 1.20
N SER A 46 10.43 -5.14 1.88
CA SER A 46 9.87 -3.93 1.28
C SER A 46 10.99 -3.08 0.65
N TYR A 47 11.43 -3.44 -0.52
CA TYR A 47 12.53 -2.78 -1.23
C TYR A 47 12.18 -1.39 -1.75
N TRP A 48 10.94 -1.21 -2.21
CA TRP A 48 10.50 0.07 -2.80
C TRP A 48 10.49 1.20 -1.77
N PHE A 49 10.24 0.88 -0.51
CA PHE A 49 10.18 1.86 0.60
C PHE A 49 11.54 2.26 1.18
N THR A 50 12.64 1.70 0.70
CA THR A 50 13.99 2.07 1.17
C THR A 50 14.31 3.55 0.94
N SER A 51 13.65 4.20 -0.01
CA SER A 51 13.74 5.65 -0.27
C SER A 51 12.80 6.50 0.62
N GLY A 52 11.98 5.87 1.44
CA GLY A 52 11.00 6.51 2.33
C GLY A 52 9.71 6.95 1.64
N THR A 53 8.63 7.01 2.41
CA THR A 53 7.38 7.63 1.95
C THR A 53 7.53 9.15 1.96
N PRO A 54 7.10 9.87 0.91
CA PRO A 54 7.18 11.32 0.89
C PRO A 54 6.41 11.95 2.06
N THR A 55 7.10 12.71 2.89
CA THR A 55 6.53 13.36 4.09
C THR A 55 5.29 14.19 3.75
N PHE A 56 5.29 14.89 2.61
CA PHE A 56 4.16 15.71 2.19
C PHE A 56 2.87 14.89 1.98
N LEU A 57 2.99 13.64 1.56
CA LEU A 57 1.84 12.75 1.36
C LEU A 57 1.19 12.38 2.69
N ILE A 58 2.01 12.12 3.70
CA ILE A 58 1.53 11.82 5.06
C ILE A 58 0.87 13.06 5.66
N GLU A 59 1.50 14.22 5.54
CA GLU A 59 0.92 15.51 5.98
C GLU A 59 -0.42 15.80 5.30
N LEU A 60 -0.54 15.51 4.00
CA LEU A 60 -1.79 15.67 3.26
C LEU A 60 -2.89 14.74 3.78
N MET A 61 -2.56 13.50 4.09
CA MET A 61 -3.51 12.55 4.68
C MET A 61 -3.97 13.00 6.06
N GLN A 62 -3.05 13.46 6.91
CA GLN A 62 -3.39 14.02 8.23
C GLN A 62 -4.33 15.22 8.12
N GLN A 63 -4.04 16.16 7.22
CA GLN A 63 -4.90 17.33 6.97
C GLN A 63 -6.32 16.95 6.52
N LYS A 64 -6.47 15.80 5.85
CA LYS A 64 -7.75 15.30 5.37
C LYS A 64 -8.41 14.30 6.31
N ASN A 65 -7.79 13.98 7.45
CA ASN A 65 -8.22 12.95 8.38
C ASN A 65 -8.48 11.59 7.69
N LEU A 66 -7.65 11.26 6.69
CA LEU A 66 -7.72 9.98 6.00
C LEU A 66 -6.86 8.95 6.73
N ASP A 67 -7.39 7.76 6.90
CA ASP A 67 -6.67 6.63 7.44
C ASP A 67 -6.45 5.51 6.39
N MET A 68 -5.82 4.42 6.80
CA MET A 68 -5.57 3.28 5.94
C MET A 68 -6.84 2.58 5.45
N MET A 69 -7.93 2.64 6.23
CA MET A 69 -9.20 2.04 5.84
C MET A 69 -9.83 2.79 4.68
N ASP A 70 -9.67 4.12 4.65
CA ASP A 70 -10.17 4.96 3.56
C ASP A 70 -9.46 4.66 2.22
N LEU A 71 -8.26 4.05 2.27
CA LEU A 71 -7.45 3.72 1.09
C LEU A 71 -7.66 2.28 0.58
N ASN A 72 -8.29 1.41 1.37
CA ASN A 72 -8.48 0.01 0.97
C ASN A 72 -9.55 -0.17 -0.11
N ASP A 73 -10.57 0.69 -0.15
CA ASP A 73 -11.76 0.52 -0.98
C ASP A 73 -12.20 1.86 -1.62
N ILE A 74 -11.34 2.41 -2.48
CA ILE A 74 -11.65 3.69 -3.14
C ILE A 74 -12.39 3.44 -4.45
N TRP A 75 -13.64 3.89 -4.49
CA TRP A 75 -14.39 3.98 -5.74
C TRP A 75 -14.33 5.40 -6.29
N ALA A 76 -13.82 5.56 -7.50
CA ALA A 76 -13.61 6.86 -8.11
C ALA A 76 -13.86 6.84 -9.62
N ARG A 77 -14.33 7.96 -10.16
CA ARG A 77 -14.32 8.19 -11.61
C ARG A 77 -12.91 8.57 -12.06
N ALA A 78 -12.53 8.28 -13.31
CA ALA A 78 -11.21 8.61 -13.86
C ALA A 78 -10.81 10.07 -13.60
N LYS A 79 -11.72 11.01 -13.77
CA LYS A 79 -11.49 12.44 -13.52
C LYS A 79 -11.13 12.82 -12.09
N ARG A 80 -11.22 11.88 -11.13
CA ARG A 80 -10.79 12.13 -9.73
C ARG A 80 -9.32 11.82 -9.52
N PHE A 81 -8.78 10.80 -10.17
CA PHE A 81 -7.43 10.31 -9.92
C PHE A 81 -6.46 10.50 -11.11
N ASP A 82 -7.00 10.65 -12.32
CA ASP A 82 -6.24 10.92 -13.54
C ASP A 82 -6.30 12.42 -13.87
N VAL A 83 -5.76 13.23 -12.98
CA VAL A 83 -5.70 14.70 -13.09
C VAL A 83 -4.32 15.22 -12.72
N PRO A 84 -3.91 16.39 -13.27
CA PRO A 84 -2.68 17.05 -12.84
C PRO A 84 -2.68 17.33 -11.34
N THR A 85 -1.54 17.11 -10.68
CA THR A 85 -1.38 17.26 -9.22
C THR A 85 -1.06 18.68 -8.77
N GLU A 86 -1.23 19.67 -9.63
CA GLU A 86 -0.86 21.09 -9.37
C GLU A 86 -1.66 21.75 -8.23
N THR A 87 -2.85 21.26 -7.96
CA THR A 87 -3.69 21.71 -6.84
C THR A 87 -4.09 20.51 -5.97
N ILE A 88 -3.21 20.12 -5.05
CA ILE A 88 -3.41 18.93 -4.22
C ILE A 88 -4.42 19.23 -3.09
N THR A 89 -5.69 19.02 -3.36
CA THR A 89 -6.75 19.04 -2.35
C THR A 89 -7.26 17.64 -2.01
N ASP A 90 -7.05 16.66 -2.89
CA ASP A 90 -7.40 15.25 -2.74
C ASP A 90 -6.12 14.40 -2.82
N PRO A 91 -5.78 13.56 -1.84
CA PRO A 91 -4.59 12.71 -1.89
C PRO A 91 -4.67 11.59 -2.93
N VAL A 92 -5.87 11.19 -3.37
CA VAL A 92 -6.08 10.05 -4.28
C VAL A 92 -5.32 10.18 -5.61
N PRO A 93 -5.31 11.34 -6.33
CA PRO A 93 -4.50 11.50 -7.53
C PRO A 93 -3.00 11.28 -7.27
N VAL A 94 -2.48 11.82 -6.17
CA VAL A 94 -1.07 11.69 -5.81
C VAL A 94 -0.73 10.23 -5.50
N LEU A 95 -1.54 9.57 -4.68
CA LEU A 95 -1.36 8.16 -4.34
C LEU A 95 -1.39 7.26 -5.58
N PHE A 96 -2.30 7.53 -6.52
CA PHE A 96 -2.40 6.78 -7.76
C PHE A 96 -1.19 7.03 -8.68
N GLN A 97 -0.82 8.29 -8.92
CA GLN A 97 0.28 8.65 -9.81
C GLN A 97 1.66 8.28 -9.24
N SER A 98 1.78 8.23 -7.91
CA SER A 98 3.00 7.78 -7.23
C SER A 98 3.07 6.25 -7.05
N GLY A 99 2.07 5.49 -7.51
CA GLY A 99 2.07 4.03 -7.46
C GLY A 99 1.70 3.42 -6.10
N TYR A 100 1.19 4.21 -5.15
CA TYR A 100 0.62 3.66 -3.90
C TYR A 100 -0.74 3.01 -4.11
N LEU A 101 -1.50 3.51 -5.07
CA LEU A 101 -2.77 2.93 -5.50
C LEU A 101 -2.68 2.49 -6.96
N THR A 102 -3.47 1.49 -7.30
CA THR A 102 -3.61 0.99 -8.67
C THR A 102 -5.08 0.65 -8.96
N ILE A 103 -5.41 0.43 -10.22
CA ILE A 103 -6.75 -0.03 -10.63
C ILE A 103 -6.87 -1.52 -10.31
N LYS A 104 -7.82 -1.91 -9.47
CA LYS A 104 -8.15 -3.31 -9.17
C LYS A 104 -9.45 -3.77 -9.82
N GLY A 105 -10.24 -2.85 -10.34
CA GLY A 105 -11.47 -3.19 -11.04
C GLY A 105 -12.17 -1.98 -11.64
N TYR A 106 -13.21 -2.27 -12.41
CA TYR A 106 -14.07 -1.26 -13.04
C TYR A 106 -15.51 -1.73 -13.10
N ASP A 107 -16.42 -0.96 -12.52
CA ASP A 107 -17.85 -1.16 -12.66
C ASP A 107 -18.37 -0.41 -13.90
N LYS A 108 -18.75 -1.18 -14.93
CA LYS A 108 -19.27 -0.62 -16.20
C LYS A 108 -20.62 0.05 -16.03
N GLN A 109 -21.43 -0.38 -15.07
CA GLN A 109 -22.78 0.19 -14.87
C GLN A 109 -22.69 1.57 -14.20
N LEU A 110 -21.80 1.70 -13.22
CA LEU A 110 -21.59 2.94 -12.49
C LEU A 110 -20.54 3.85 -13.12
N GLY A 111 -19.73 3.34 -14.06
CA GLY A 111 -18.60 4.05 -14.65
C GLY A 111 -17.52 4.41 -13.62
N MET A 112 -17.31 3.54 -12.64
CA MET A 112 -16.40 3.76 -11.52
C MET A 112 -15.27 2.75 -11.49
N TYR A 113 -14.08 3.24 -11.17
CA TYR A 113 -12.90 2.43 -10.93
C TYR A 113 -12.79 2.09 -9.46
N TYR A 114 -12.38 0.87 -9.18
CA TYR A 114 -11.97 0.42 -7.87
C TYR A 114 -10.46 0.53 -7.76
N LEU A 115 -10.00 1.35 -6.82
CA LEU A 115 -8.59 1.58 -6.53
C LEU A 115 -8.24 0.98 -5.19
N SER A 116 -7.08 0.33 -5.11
CA SER A 116 -6.51 -0.21 -3.87
C SER A 116 -5.00 -0.32 -3.99
N PHE A 117 -4.33 -0.77 -2.93
CA PHE A 117 -2.89 -1.03 -2.97
C PHE A 117 -2.56 -2.11 -4.02
N PRO A 118 -1.45 -1.97 -4.78
CA PRO A 118 -1.07 -2.96 -5.78
C PRO A 118 -0.77 -4.33 -5.17
N ASN A 119 -0.04 -4.36 -4.06
CA ASN A 119 0.48 -5.58 -3.45
C ASN A 119 0.80 -5.38 -1.95
N GLN A 120 1.31 -6.45 -1.33
CA GLN A 120 1.64 -6.45 0.10
C GLN A 120 2.82 -5.54 0.43
N GLU A 121 3.83 -5.43 -0.42
CA GLU A 121 4.98 -4.55 -0.21
C GLU A 121 4.53 -3.10 -0.01
N VAL A 122 3.71 -2.59 -0.94
CA VAL A 122 3.23 -1.21 -0.91
C VAL A 122 2.31 -0.97 0.29
N ARG A 123 1.38 -1.90 0.54
CA ARG A 123 0.46 -1.82 1.68
C ARG A 123 1.22 -1.80 3.01
N GLN A 124 2.17 -2.70 3.18
CA GLN A 124 2.96 -2.82 4.42
C GLN A 124 3.84 -1.59 4.63
N GLY A 125 4.65 -1.22 3.64
CA GLY A 125 5.58 -0.11 3.77
C GLY A 125 4.87 1.23 3.98
N PHE A 126 3.73 1.44 3.31
CA PHE A 126 2.92 2.64 3.53
C PHE A 126 2.34 2.69 4.95
N SER A 127 1.83 1.57 5.46
CA SER A 127 1.30 1.48 6.82
C SER A 127 2.37 1.71 7.88
N GLU A 128 3.54 1.12 7.71
CA GLU A 128 4.70 1.34 8.61
C GLU A 128 5.12 2.81 8.62
N SER A 129 5.13 3.46 7.45
CA SER A 129 5.40 4.89 7.35
C SER A 129 4.37 5.74 8.06
N LEU A 130 3.08 5.42 7.93
CA LEU A 130 2.02 6.12 8.65
C LEU A 130 2.15 5.94 10.16
N CYS A 131 2.41 4.73 10.65
CA CYS A 131 2.59 4.47 12.08
C CYS A 131 3.63 5.41 12.71
N GLN A 132 4.74 5.67 12.04
CA GLN A 132 5.78 6.57 12.53
C GLN A 132 5.29 8.01 12.75
N TYR A 133 4.30 8.47 11.98
CA TYR A 133 3.78 9.84 12.07
C TYR A 133 2.60 10.00 13.02
N TYR A 134 1.81 8.93 13.19
CA TYR A 134 0.65 8.97 14.09
C TYR A 134 0.98 8.61 15.54
N THR A 135 2.19 8.10 15.79
CA THR A 135 2.63 7.72 17.14
C THR A 135 3.84 8.54 17.55
N PRO A 136 3.65 9.67 18.24
CA PRO A 136 4.75 10.44 18.83
C PRO A 136 5.26 9.71 20.09
N SER A 137 5.91 8.57 19.95
CA SER A 137 6.20 7.70 21.08
C SER A 137 7.63 7.19 21.06
N GLU A 138 8.11 6.77 22.21
CA GLU A 138 9.41 6.13 22.37
C GLU A 138 9.49 4.86 21.50
N VAL A 139 10.70 4.53 21.04
CA VAL A 139 10.97 3.46 20.05
C VAL A 139 10.29 2.12 20.39
N GLY A 140 10.11 1.79 21.68
CA GLY A 140 9.48 0.54 22.11
C GLY A 140 7.95 0.47 21.89
N GLU A 141 7.28 1.60 21.91
CA GLU A 141 5.83 1.64 21.61
C GLU A 141 5.57 1.49 20.12
N LEU A 142 6.45 2.03 19.29
CA LEU A 142 6.40 1.88 17.84
C LEU A 142 6.48 0.40 17.42
N ASP A 143 7.39 -0.36 18.03
CA ASP A 143 7.55 -1.79 17.76
C ASP A 143 6.28 -2.58 18.13
N ALA A 144 5.62 -2.22 19.23
CA ALA A 144 4.35 -2.84 19.63
C ALA A 144 3.22 -2.56 18.63
N ILE A 145 3.16 -1.34 18.09
CA ILE A 145 2.16 -0.94 17.08
C ILE A 145 2.42 -1.65 15.76
N VAL A 146 3.68 -1.68 15.30
CA VAL A 146 4.08 -2.41 14.09
C VAL A 146 3.79 -3.90 14.24
N TYR A 147 4.07 -4.48 15.41
CA TYR A 147 3.73 -5.87 15.69
C TYR A 147 2.20 -6.12 15.64
N ALA A 148 1.43 -5.26 16.28
CA ALA A 148 -0.04 -5.35 16.27
C ALA A 148 -0.60 -5.22 14.84
N TYR A 149 -0.05 -4.32 14.04
CA TYR A 149 -0.39 -4.17 12.63
C TYR A 149 -0.09 -5.44 11.84
N LYS A 150 1.14 -5.94 11.91
CA LYS A 150 1.53 -7.17 11.20
C LYS A 150 0.64 -8.35 11.58
N LYS A 151 0.39 -8.54 12.87
CA LYS A 151 -0.44 -9.62 13.38
C LYS A 151 -1.90 -9.51 12.98
N ASN A 152 -2.51 -8.35 13.18
CA ASN A 152 -3.96 -8.19 12.99
C ASN A 152 -4.31 -7.94 11.52
N VAL A 153 -3.56 -7.10 10.82
CA VAL A 153 -3.90 -6.69 9.45
C VAL A 153 -3.28 -7.61 8.41
N LEU A 154 -1.96 -7.88 8.49
CA LEU A 154 -1.29 -8.66 7.44
C LEU A 154 -1.57 -10.16 7.56
N ILE A 155 -1.69 -10.70 8.77
CA ILE A 155 -1.90 -12.14 9.00
C ILE A 155 -3.39 -12.47 9.05
N ASN A 156 -4.18 -11.68 9.79
CA ASN A 156 -5.58 -11.99 10.06
C ASN A 156 -6.57 -11.18 9.21
N ASP A 157 -6.10 -10.24 8.40
CA ASP A 157 -6.90 -9.29 7.61
C ASP A 157 -7.95 -8.52 8.46
N ASP A 158 -7.63 -8.27 9.73
CA ASP A 158 -8.51 -7.61 10.70
C ASP A 158 -7.98 -6.21 11.06
N MET A 159 -8.33 -5.23 10.24
CA MET A 159 -8.01 -3.83 10.49
C MET A 159 -8.75 -3.29 11.71
N GLY A 160 -9.94 -3.81 12.00
CA GLY A 160 -10.72 -3.38 13.15
C GLY A 160 -10.02 -3.67 14.49
N ALA A 161 -9.35 -4.81 14.60
CA ALA A 161 -8.55 -5.17 15.77
C ALA A 161 -7.28 -4.31 15.92
N PHE A 162 -6.78 -3.71 14.83
CA PHE A 162 -5.60 -2.85 14.85
C PHE A 162 -5.91 -1.40 15.27
N MET A 163 -7.05 -0.85 14.85
CA MET A 163 -7.41 0.56 15.06
C MET A 163 -7.31 1.05 16.52
N PRO A 164 -7.63 0.26 17.56
CA PRO A 164 -7.44 0.69 18.94
C PRO A 164 -6.00 1.03 19.32
N HIS A 165 -5.02 0.39 18.67
CA HIS A 165 -3.60 0.63 18.93
C HIS A 165 -3.07 1.97 18.39
N LEU A 166 -3.79 2.60 17.45
CA LEU A 166 -3.45 3.92 16.90
C LEU A 166 -4.03 5.09 17.70
N LYS A 167 -4.97 4.81 18.63
CA LYS A 167 -5.69 5.85 19.38
C LYS A 167 -5.18 6.04 20.80
N ALA A 168 -4.09 5.36 21.16
CA ALA A 168 -3.51 5.42 22.49
C ALA A 168 -2.69 6.69 22.74
#